data_fc81453b62e89b8ccb5ed749056281e4
#
_entry.id   fc81453b62e89b8ccb5ed749056281e4
#
_cell.length_a   1.000
_cell.length_b   1.000
_cell.length_c   1.000
_cell.angle_alpha   90.00
_cell.angle_beta   90.00
_cell.angle_gamma   90.00
#
_symmetry.space_group_name_H-M   'P 1'
#
loop_
_entity.id
_entity.type
_entity.pdbx_description
1 polymer ?
#
loop_
_entity_poly.entity_id
_entity_poly.type
_entity_poly.pdbx_seq_one_letter_code
_entity_poly.pdbx_strand_id
1 'polypeptide(L)'
;NLLALSIGSERKYIPNADVNTSFAGTYWNSDFIFPNSSNVKVTETELRPLSLAEMRIARNEIFARHGRQFKDPMLNKWFYSKAWYLKINTKYSPADFDALPDQMNAIEKANIAFILKTEQNRMKNQTIFPDASTRVLSEYDVSLSKDVLKKALNEIYTAEKVPVGQKTTLSKVALKNVEQIEGILNTSEVKY
;
A
#
# COMPACT_ATOMS: atom_id res chain seq x y z
N ASN A 1 -23.30 -4.63 -17.15
CA ASN A 1 -23.15 -6.04 -16.86
C ASN A 1 -21.71 -6.42 -16.92
N LEU A 2 -21.02 -6.10 -15.89
CA LEU A 2 -19.69 -6.58 -15.67
C LEU A 2 -19.78 -7.84 -14.90
N LEU A 3 -19.96 -8.86 -15.61
CA LEU A 3 -19.52 -10.14 -15.20
C LEU A 3 -18.02 -10.05 -14.99
N ALA A 4 -17.65 -9.74 -13.79
CA ALA A 4 -16.44 -10.27 -13.25
C ALA A 4 -16.63 -11.78 -13.23
N LEU A 5 -16.57 -12.36 -14.35
CA LEU A 5 -16.29 -13.77 -14.49
C LEU A 5 -14.83 -13.93 -14.20
N SER A 6 -14.56 -13.78 -12.95
CA SER A 6 -13.35 -14.32 -12.48
C SER A 6 -13.55 -15.80 -12.32
N ILE A 7 -12.83 -16.48 -13.06
CA ILE A 7 -12.40 -17.80 -12.68
C ILE A 7 -11.57 -17.60 -11.41
N GLY A 8 -12.25 -17.73 -10.27
CA GLY A 8 -11.66 -17.63 -8.94
C GLY A 8 -11.21 -16.22 -8.55
N SER A 9 -12.03 -15.53 -7.81
CA SER A 9 -11.70 -14.41 -6.92
C SER A 9 -11.03 -13.15 -7.48
N GLU A 10 -10.80 -13.01 -8.78
CA GLU A 10 -10.33 -11.76 -9.36
C GLU A 10 -11.42 -10.70 -9.30
N ARG A 11 -11.22 -9.66 -8.52
CA ARG A 11 -12.09 -8.49 -8.56
C ARG A 11 -11.55 -7.48 -9.54
N LYS A 12 -12.38 -7.09 -10.47
CA LYS A 12 -12.05 -6.02 -11.40
C LYS A 12 -11.95 -4.71 -10.61
N TYR A 13 -10.83 -4.03 -10.72
CA TYR A 13 -10.69 -2.68 -10.24
C TYR A 13 -11.75 -1.78 -10.89
N ILE A 14 -12.51 -1.03 -10.08
CA ILE A 14 -13.49 -0.05 -10.56
C ILE A 14 -12.88 1.34 -10.33
N PRO A 15 -12.44 2.05 -11.39
CA PRO A 15 -11.71 3.31 -11.25
C PRO A 15 -12.47 4.43 -10.56
N ASN A 16 -13.78 4.35 -10.48
CA ASN A 16 -14.67 5.40 -9.98
C ASN A 16 -15.53 4.95 -8.80
N ALA A 17 -15.11 3.96 -8.04
CA ALA A 17 -15.73 3.75 -6.73
C ALA A 17 -15.56 5.03 -5.93
N ASP A 18 -16.67 5.56 -5.45
CA ASP A 18 -16.81 6.88 -4.83
C ASP A 18 -15.58 7.26 -3.99
N VAL A 19 -14.93 8.33 -4.41
CA VAL A 19 -13.68 8.85 -3.81
C VAL A 19 -13.88 9.28 -2.35
N ASN A 20 -15.14 9.40 -1.92
CA ASN A 20 -15.52 9.84 -0.58
C ASN A 20 -15.81 8.71 0.40
N THR A 21 -15.90 7.48 -0.04
CA THR A 21 -16.14 6.34 0.86
C THR A 21 -14.87 5.56 1.06
N SER A 22 -14.08 6.03 1.98
CA SER A 22 -12.99 5.30 2.65
C SER A 22 -12.08 4.48 1.74
N PHE A 23 -11.05 5.09 1.28
CA PHE A 23 -9.85 4.46 0.74
C PHE A 23 -9.39 3.21 1.52
N ALA A 24 -9.66 3.19 2.81
CA ALA A 24 -9.24 2.13 3.70
C ALA A 24 -10.06 0.83 3.59
N GLY A 25 -11.22 0.84 2.93
CA GLY A 25 -12.15 -0.30 2.98
C GLY A 25 -12.28 -1.10 1.70
N THR A 26 -12.08 -0.49 0.55
CA THR A 26 -12.54 -1.06 -0.73
C THR A 26 -11.56 -2.09 -1.30
N TYR A 27 -10.25 -1.88 -1.11
CA TYR A 27 -9.21 -2.74 -1.68
C TYR A 27 -8.65 -3.75 -0.70
N TRP A 28 -8.70 -3.51 0.60
CA TRP A 28 -8.18 -4.44 1.61
C TRP A 28 -8.83 -5.82 1.58
N ASN A 29 -10.08 -5.90 1.11
CA ASN A 29 -10.81 -7.16 0.94
C ASN A 29 -10.70 -7.72 -0.49
N SER A 30 -9.98 -7.07 -1.39
CA SER A 30 -9.79 -7.55 -2.76
C SER A 30 -8.66 -8.57 -2.83
N ASP A 31 -8.81 -9.54 -3.74
CA ASP A 31 -7.73 -10.48 -4.03
C ASP A 31 -6.60 -9.79 -4.81
N PHE A 32 -6.95 -8.87 -5.70
CA PHE A 32 -6.02 -8.09 -6.51
C PHE A 32 -6.37 -6.61 -6.48
N ILE A 33 -5.35 -5.76 -6.52
CA ILE A 33 -5.53 -4.32 -6.75
C ILE A 33 -5.61 -4.06 -8.25
N PHE A 34 -4.68 -4.63 -9.04
CA PHE A 34 -4.67 -4.50 -10.50
C PHE A 34 -4.61 -5.87 -11.19
N PRO A 35 -5.73 -6.59 -11.31
CA PRO A 35 -5.77 -7.94 -11.86
C PRO A 35 -5.20 -8.04 -13.28
N ASN A 36 -5.31 -6.97 -14.07
CA ASN A 36 -4.88 -6.94 -15.47
C ASN A 36 -3.50 -6.29 -15.70
N SER A 37 -2.74 -6.00 -14.67
CA SER A 37 -1.48 -5.26 -14.77
C SER A 37 -0.39 -5.99 -15.57
N SER A 38 -0.56 -7.26 -15.90
CA SER A 38 0.31 -7.99 -16.82
C SER A 38 0.02 -7.71 -18.31
N ASN A 39 -1.17 -7.18 -18.63
CA ASN A 39 -1.64 -6.99 -20.01
C ASN A 39 -2.05 -5.55 -20.31
N VAL A 40 -2.33 -4.75 -19.29
CA VAL A 40 -2.86 -3.39 -19.42
C VAL A 40 -1.99 -2.42 -18.60
N LYS A 41 -1.69 -1.27 -19.19
CA LYS A 41 -0.98 -0.20 -18.47
C LYS A 41 -1.90 0.44 -17.43
N VAL A 42 -1.40 0.53 -16.22
CA VAL A 42 -2.04 1.27 -15.12
C VAL A 42 -2.01 2.77 -15.43
N THR A 43 -3.10 3.46 -15.14
CA THR A 43 -3.28 4.88 -15.41
C THR A 43 -3.23 5.72 -14.14
N GLU A 44 -3.00 7.04 -14.30
CA GLU A 44 -3.06 8.00 -13.18
C GLU A 44 -4.43 7.99 -12.48
N THR A 45 -5.52 7.87 -13.26
CA THR A 45 -6.88 7.83 -12.72
C THR A 45 -7.10 6.62 -11.81
N GLU A 46 -6.50 5.47 -12.15
CA GLU A 46 -6.57 4.25 -11.33
C GLU A 46 -5.70 4.34 -10.07
N LEU A 47 -4.57 5.05 -10.13
CA LEU A 47 -3.72 5.25 -8.95
C LEU A 47 -4.28 6.30 -7.99
N ARG A 48 -5.02 7.30 -8.49
CA ARG A 48 -5.51 8.43 -7.69
C ARG A 48 -6.22 8.02 -6.40
N PRO A 49 -7.14 7.05 -6.40
CA PRO A 49 -7.84 6.62 -5.21
C PRO A 49 -6.99 5.80 -4.23
N LEU A 50 -5.84 5.29 -4.60
CA LEU A 50 -5.05 4.41 -3.75
C LEU A 50 -4.27 5.19 -2.68
N SER A 51 -4.21 4.65 -1.48
CA SER A 51 -3.25 5.06 -0.46
C SER A 51 -1.82 4.68 -0.86
N LEU A 52 -0.83 5.23 -0.18
CA LEU A 52 0.58 4.83 -0.38
C LEU A 52 0.80 3.33 -0.12
N ALA A 53 0.13 2.79 0.90
CA ALA A 53 0.22 1.37 1.22
C ALA A 53 -0.39 0.50 0.11
N GLU A 54 -1.54 0.88 -0.42
CA GLU A 54 -2.18 0.16 -1.53
C GLU A 54 -1.36 0.25 -2.82
N MET A 55 -0.78 1.40 -3.15
CA MET A 55 0.14 1.51 -4.29
C MET A 55 1.36 0.60 -4.12
N ARG A 56 1.94 0.56 -2.91
CA ARG A 56 3.05 -0.34 -2.60
C ARG A 56 2.66 -1.82 -2.79
N ILE A 57 1.47 -2.21 -2.32
CA ILE A 57 0.94 -3.56 -2.53
C ILE A 57 0.72 -3.81 -4.01
N ALA A 58 0.06 -2.91 -4.73
CA ALA A 58 -0.22 -3.04 -6.16
C ALA A 58 1.05 -3.25 -7.00
N ARG A 59 2.10 -2.49 -6.69
CA ARG A 59 3.41 -2.67 -7.33
C ARG A 59 4.02 -4.04 -7.02
N ASN A 60 3.95 -4.48 -5.77
CA ASN A 60 4.50 -5.76 -5.35
C ASN A 60 3.61 -6.96 -5.75
N GLU A 61 2.34 -6.74 -6.04
CA GLU A 61 1.43 -7.76 -6.58
C GLU A 61 1.96 -8.34 -7.91
N ILE A 62 2.57 -7.50 -8.75
CA ILE A 62 3.18 -7.95 -10.00
C ILE A 62 4.31 -8.96 -9.71
N PHE A 63 5.20 -8.66 -8.78
CA PHE A 63 6.26 -9.58 -8.36
C PHE A 63 5.71 -10.85 -7.69
N ALA A 64 4.68 -10.69 -6.87
CA ALA A 64 4.04 -11.80 -6.17
C ALA A 64 3.44 -12.84 -7.13
N ARG A 65 2.87 -12.40 -8.27
CA ARG A 65 2.34 -13.31 -9.29
C ARG A 65 3.41 -14.19 -9.92
N HIS A 66 4.65 -13.71 -9.98
CA HIS A 66 5.81 -14.48 -10.41
C HIS A 66 6.46 -15.30 -9.28
N GLY A 67 5.78 -15.42 -8.12
CA GLY A 67 6.24 -16.26 -7.02
C GLY A 67 7.27 -15.62 -6.10
N ARG A 68 7.51 -14.31 -6.17
CA ARG A 68 8.41 -13.63 -5.24
C ARG A 68 7.87 -13.68 -3.81
N GLN A 69 8.70 -14.07 -2.85
CA GLN A 69 8.47 -13.91 -1.42
C GLN A 69 8.96 -12.55 -0.92
N PHE A 70 8.44 -12.11 0.20
CA PHE A 70 8.76 -10.79 0.76
C PHE A 70 9.31 -10.92 2.17
N LYS A 71 10.44 -10.26 2.46
CA LYS A 71 10.98 -10.11 3.81
C LYS A 71 10.22 -9.04 4.61
N ASP A 72 9.63 -8.08 3.93
CA ASP A 72 8.81 -7.04 4.55
C ASP A 72 7.59 -7.67 5.21
N PRO A 73 7.38 -7.48 6.54
CA PRO A 73 6.31 -8.15 7.28
C PRO A 73 4.91 -7.83 6.76
N MET A 74 4.68 -6.60 6.32
CA MET A 74 3.39 -6.18 5.79
C MET A 74 3.07 -6.87 4.46
N LEU A 75 4.01 -6.84 3.50
CA LEU A 75 3.83 -7.50 2.22
C LEU A 75 3.70 -9.01 2.39
N ASN A 76 4.51 -9.60 3.27
CA ASN A 76 4.43 -11.01 3.61
C ASN A 76 3.03 -11.36 4.13
N LYS A 77 2.56 -10.66 5.18
CA LYS A 77 1.23 -10.85 5.75
C LYS A 77 0.13 -10.68 4.71
N TRP A 78 0.22 -9.65 3.86
CA TRP A 78 -0.76 -9.38 2.81
C TRP A 78 -0.84 -10.54 1.81
N PHE A 79 0.27 -10.91 1.18
CA PHE A 79 0.24 -11.92 0.12
C PHE A 79 -0.06 -13.32 0.66
N TYR A 80 0.44 -13.70 1.83
CA TYR A 80 0.09 -14.97 2.45
C TYR A 80 -1.37 -15.05 2.94
N SER A 81 -2.09 -13.94 3.01
CA SER A 81 -3.54 -13.94 3.21
C SER A 81 -4.36 -14.21 1.95
N LYS A 82 -3.72 -14.23 0.76
CA LYS A 82 -4.41 -14.36 -0.52
C LYS A 82 -4.37 -15.79 -1.05
N ALA A 83 -5.57 -16.36 -1.29
CA ALA A 83 -5.69 -17.74 -1.77
C ALA A 83 -4.95 -17.99 -3.09
N TRP A 84 -4.92 -16.99 -3.99
CA TRP A 84 -4.21 -17.12 -5.25
C TRP A 84 -2.70 -17.21 -5.06
N TYR A 85 -2.13 -16.45 -4.12
CA TYR A 85 -0.69 -16.48 -3.84
C TYR A 85 -0.29 -17.81 -3.19
N LEU A 86 -1.13 -18.35 -2.32
CA LEU A 86 -0.90 -19.66 -1.69
C LEU A 86 -0.85 -20.79 -2.71
N LYS A 87 -1.59 -20.68 -3.81
CA LYS A 87 -1.64 -21.69 -4.91
C LYS A 87 -0.44 -21.66 -5.83
N ILE A 88 0.43 -20.66 -5.76
CA ILE A 88 1.66 -20.64 -6.56
C ILE A 88 2.57 -21.76 -6.05
N ASN A 89 2.86 -22.73 -6.94
CA ASN A 89 3.64 -23.92 -6.58
C ASN A 89 5.10 -23.61 -6.24
N THR A 90 5.73 -22.73 -7.03
CA THR A 90 7.13 -22.34 -6.81
C THR A 90 7.18 -20.91 -6.28
N LYS A 91 7.75 -20.77 -5.09
CA LYS A 91 8.02 -19.46 -4.48
C LYS A 91 9.52 -19.29 -4.28
N TYR A 92 10.01 -18.12 -4.62
CA TYR A 92 11.41 -17.78 -4.58
C TYR A 92 11.70 -16.83 -3.42
N SER A 93 12.76 -17.06 -2.67
CA SER A 93 13.27 -16.02 -1.77
C SER A 93 13.60 -14.74 -2.57
N PRO A 94 13.66 -13.56 -1.95
CA PRO A 94 14.01 -12.35 -2.68
C PRO A 94 15.35 -12.47 -3.44
N ALA A 95 16.35 -13.12 -2.84
CA ALA A 95 17.65 -13.31 -3.46
C ALA A 95 17.58 -14.26 -4.66
N ASP A 96 16.86 -15.38 -4.53
CA ASP A 96 16.68 -16.32 -5.62
C ASP A 96 15.88 -15.70 -6.76
N PHE A 97 14.82 -14.93 -6.44
CA PHE A 97 14.01 -14.24 -7.43
C PHE A 97 14.85 -13.23 -8.24
N ASP A 98 15.66 -12.44 -7.55
CA ASP A 98 16.50 -11.42 -8.18
C ASP A 98 17.63 -12.05 -9.04
N ALA A 99 17.99 -13.33 -8.81
CA ALA A 99 18.95 -14.09 -9.62
C ALA A 99 18.33 -14.78 -10.84
N LEU A 100 16.99 -14.86 -10.92
CA LEU A 100 16.33 -15.44 -12.10
C LEU A 100 16.52 -14.57 -13.34
N PRO A 101 16.46 -15.17 -14.55
CA PRO A 101 16.24 -14.40 -15.75
C PRO A 101 15.01 -13.51 -15.60
N ASP A 102 15.00 -12.39 -16.31
CA ASP A 102 13.91 -11.43 -16.24
C ASP A 102 12.55 -12.09 -16.56
N GLN A 103 11.70 -12.18 -15.53
CA GLN A 103 10.41 -12.85 -15.61
C GLN A 103 9.27 -11.93 -16.06
N MET A 104 9.52 -10.61 -16.10
CA MET A 104 8.48 -9.61 -16.32
C MET A 104 8.44 -9.13 -17.75
N ASN A 105 7.21 -9.04 -18.28
CA ASN A 105 7.02 -8.46 -19.60
C ASN A 105 7.15 -6.92 -19.58
N ALA A 106 7.12 -6.31 -20.78
CA ALA A 106 7.31 -4.87 -20.93
C ALA A 106 6.21 -4.03 -20.25
N ILE A 107 4.97 -4.54 -20.19
CA ILE A 107 3.83 -3.86 -19.56
C ILE A 107 4.01 -3.89 -18.04
N GLU A 108 4.34 -5.03 -17.47
CA GLU A 108 4.60 -5.20 -16.04
C GLU A 108 5.72 -4.27 -15.56
N LYS A 109 6.84 -4.21 -16.29
CA LYS A 109 7.96 -3.29 -16.01
C LYS A 109 7.51 -1.84 -16.05
N ALA A 110 6.74 -1.46 -17.07
CA ALA A 110 6.21 -0.10 -17.19
C ALA A 110 5.28 0.25 -16.02
N ASN A 111 4.42 -0.69 -15.60
CA ASN A 111 3.51 -0.51 -14.47
C ASN A 111 4.26 -0.39 -13.14
N ILE A 112 5.25 -1.24 -12.90
CA ILE A 112 6.11 -1.17 -11.71
C ILE A 112 6.78 0.21 -11.62
N ALA A 113 7.40 0.67 -12.71
CA ALA A 113 8.09 1.96 -12.76
C ALA A 113 7.11 3.12 -12.55
N PHE A 114 5.95 3.08 -13.18
CA PHE A 114 4.93 4.12 -13.08
C PHE A 114 4.35 4.23 -11.66
N ILE A 115 3.98 3.10 -11.05
CA ILE A 115 3.46 3.07 -9.68
C ILE A 115 4.53 3.59 -8.71
N LEU A 116 5.78 3.11 -8.82
CA LEU A 116 6.89 3.55 -7.96
C LEU A 116 7.13 5.06 -8.05
N LYS A 117 7.13 5.61 -9.27
CA LYS A 117 7.29 7.05 -9.50
C LYS A 117 6.15 7.83 -8.83
N THR A 118 4.92 7.35 -8.94
CA THR A 118 3.75 7.98 -8.32
C THR A 118 3.81 7.91 -6.78
N GLU A 119 4.19 6.75 -6.20
CA GLU A 119 4.45 6.62 -4.77
C GLU A 119 5.46 7.67 -4.28
N GLN A 120 6.62 7.74 -4.93
CA GLN A 120 7.71 8.68 -4.58
C GLN A 120 7.26 10.14 -4.68
N ASN A 121 6.54 10.48 -5.75
CA ASN A 121 6.02 11.83 -5.94
C ASN A 121 5.02 12.21 -4.84
N ARG A 122 4.12 11.32 -4.46
CA ARG A 122 3.19 11.57 -3.36
C ARG A 122 3.88 11.70 -2.02
N MET A 123 4.80 10.81 -1.68
CA MET A 123 5.57 10.91 -0.43
C MET A 123 6.30 12.25 -0.31
N LYS A 124 6.77 12.80 -1.43
CA LYS A 124 7.48 14.09 -1.44
C LYS A 124 6.54 15.29 -1.39
N ASN A 125 5.48 15.29 -2.20
CA ASN A 125 4.76 16.51 -2.56
C ASN A 125 3.32 16.58 -2.02
N GLN A 126 2.82 15.53 -1.39
CA GLN A 126 1.44 15.48 -0.88
C GLN A 126 1.42 15.16 0.62
N THR A 127 0.28 15.42 1.25
CA THR A 127 0.01 14.97 2.62
C THR A 127 -0.06 13.45 2.65
N ILE A 128 0.65 12.84 3.61
CA ILE A 128 0.76 11.38 3.71
C ILE A 128 -0.58 10.76 4.07
N PHE A 129 -1.24 11.29 5.10
CA PHE A 129 -2.55 10.82 5.56
C PHE A 129 -3.52 12.00 5.68
N PRO A 130 -4.15 12.43 4.58
CA PRO A 130 -5.00 13.62 4.57
C PRO A 130 -6.25 13.50 5.45
N ASP A 131 -6.64 12.28 5.78
CA ASP A 131 -7.82 11.94 6.59
C ASP A 131 -7.49 11.46 8.01
N ALA A 132 -6.24 11.63 8.47
CA ALA A 132 -5.79 11.13 9.78
C ALA A 132 -6.49 11.78 10.99
N SER A 133 -7.17 12.91 10.82
CA SER A 133 -8.00 13.52 11.87
C SER A 133 -9.40 12.89 11.98
N THR A 134 -9.82 12.14 10.97
CA THR A 134 -11.18 11.58 10.90
C THR A 134 -11.22 10.06 10.77
N ARG A 135 -10.12 9.44 10.33
CA ARG A 135 -9.99 7.99 10.14
C ARG A 135 -8.82 7.42 10.96
N VAL A 136 -9.06 6.31 11.64
CA VAL A 136 -7.97 5.54 12.26
C VAL A 136 -7.16 4.83 11.18
N LEU A 137 -5.84 5.03 11.21
CA LEU A 137 -4.91 4.39 10.29
C LEU A 137 -4.84 2.88 10.54
N SER A 138 -4.76 2.10 9.48
CA SER A 138 -4.53 0.66 9.55
C SER A 138 -3.05 0.34 9.76
N GLU A 139 -2.75 -0.90 10.13
CA GLU A 139 -1.36 -1.38 10.20
C GLU A 139 -0.63 -1.27 8.84
N TYR A 140 -1.36 -1.36 7.74
CA TYR A 140 -0.81 -1.21 6.39
C TYR A 140 -0.47 0.24 6.07
N ASP A 141 -1.33 1.19 6.48
CA ASP A 141 -1.07 2.63 6.29
C ASP A 141 0.26 3.03 6.94
N VAL A 142 0.50 2.58 8.16
CA VAL A 142 1.69 2.95 8.93
C VAL A 142 2.93 2.09 8.63
N SER A 143 2.86 1.14 7.70
CA SER A 143 4.01 0.33 7.28
C SER A 143 4.89 1.05 6.24
N LEU A 144 5.23 2.30 6.54
CA LEU A 144 6.08 3.16 5.74
C LEU A 144 7.44 3.35 6.42
N SER A 145 8.40 3.93 5.70
CA SER A 145 9.69 4.24 6.31
C SER A 145 9.55 5.24 7.46
N LYS A 146 10.48 5.18 8.42
CA LYS A 146 10.48 6.10 9.57
C LYS A 146 10.47 7.56 9.16
N ASP A 147 11.15 7.94 8.09
CA ASP A 147 11.17 9.33 7.62
C ASP A 147 9.82 9.79 7.07
N VAL A 148 9.12 8.92 6.34
CA VAL A 148 7.76 9.19 5.87
C VAL A 148 6.79 9.28 7.06
N LEU A 149 6.92 8.41 8.06
CA LEU A 149 6.10 8.46 9.27
C LEU A 149 6.37 9.70 10.11
N LYS A 150 7.61 10.19 10.22
CA LYS A 150 7.92 11.48 10.87
C LYS A 150 7.25 12.65 10.15
N LYS A 151 7.27 12.65 8.80
CA LYS A 151 6.56 13.64 8.01
C LYS A 151 5.06 13.58 8.30
N ALA A 152 4.46 12.40 8.24
CA ALA A 152 3.05 12.19 8.54
C ALA A 152 2.65 12.66 9.94
N LEU A 153 3.49 12.38 10.93
CA LEU A 153 3.28 12.84 12.31
C LEU A 153 3.17 14.37 12.40
N ASN A 154 4.12 15.09 11.79
CA ASN A 154 4.11 16.55 11.74
C ASN A 154 2.87 17.10 11.02
N GLU A 155 2.45 16.43 9.92
CA GLU A 155 1.25 16.80 9.16
C GLU A 155 -0.03 16.66 9.99
N ILE A 156 -0.16 15.61 10.81
CA ILE A 156 -1.30 15.39 11.71
C ILE A 156 -1.38 16.54 12.74
N TYR A 157 -0.28 16.87 13.41
CA TYR A 157 -0.25 17.98 14.35
C TYR A 157 -0.58 19.32 13.68
N THR A 158 -0.10 19.55 12.47
CA THR A 158 -0.38 20.75 11.67
C THR A 158 -1.87 20.83 11.30
N ALA A 159 -2.48 19.73 10.86
CA ALA A 159 -3.89 19.67 10.50
C ALA A 159 -4.81 19.94 11.71
N GLU A 160 -4.44 19.45 12.87
CA GLU A 160 -5.14 19.69 14.14
C GLU A 160 -4.83 21.08 14.74
N LYS A 161 -3.92 21.86 14.14
CA LYS A 161 -3.44 23.17 14.63
C LYS A 161 -2.86 23.11 16.05
N VAL A 162 -2.17 22.03 16.35
CA VAL A 162 -1.58 21.73 17.66
C VAL A 162 -0.06 21.67 17.53
N PRO A 163 0.70 22.27 18.45
CA PRO A 163 2.16 22.10 18.47
C PRO A 163 2.56 20.62 18.59
N VAL A 164 3.61 20.24 17.87
CA VAL A 164 4.14 18.87 17.90
C VAL A 164 4.45 18.47 19.36
N GLY A 165 3.93 17.32 19.77
CA GLY A 165 4.09 16.80 21.13
C GLY A 165 2.98 17.17 22.12
N GLN A 166 2.12 18.14 21.82
CA GLN A 166 0.96 18.49 22.67
C GLN A 166 -0.25 17.58 22.38
N LYS A 167 -0.23 16.37 22.92
CA LYS A 167 -1.25 15.35 22.64
C LYS A 167 -2.63 15.65 23.26
N THR A 168 -2.67 16.41 24.35
CA THR A 168 -3.90 16.63 25.14
C THR A 168 -4.99 17.39 24.39
N THR A 169 -4.63 18.07 23.32
CA THR A 169 -5.55 18.89 22.50
C THR A 169 -5.89 18.26 21.16
N LEU A 170 -5.32 17.09 20.84
CA LEU A 170 -5.65 16.35 19.62
C LEU A 170 -7.07 15.75 19.70
N SER A 171 -7.73 15.66 18.55
CA SER A 171 -8.94 14.86 18.43
C SER A 171 -8.66 13.39 18.81
N LYS A 172 -9.69 12.65 19.26
CA LYS A 172 -9.51 11.24 19.66
C LYS A 172 -8.92 10.38 18.54
N VAL A 173 -9.29 10.64 17.29
CA VAL A 173 -8.79 9.89 16.14
C VAL A 173 -7.34 10.25 15.86
N ALA A 174 -7.02 11.55 15.80
CA ALA A 174 -5.65 12.01 15.60
C ALA A 174 -4.71 11.50 16.69
N LEU A 175 -5.13 11.54 17.96
CA LEU A 175 -4.36 11.03 19.08
C LEU A 175 -4.02 9.54 18.89
N LYS A 176 -5.00 8.71 18.53
CA LYS A 176 -4.77 7.30 18.28
C LYS A 176 -3.76 7.05 17.16
N ASN A 177 -3.85 7.81 16.07
CA ASN A 177 -2.92 7.71 14.96
C ASN A 177 -1.51 8.17 15.34
N VAL A 178 -1.39 9.27 16.11
CA VAL A 178 -0.12 9.76 16.64
C VAL A 178 0.55 8.71 17.51
N GLU A 179 -0.19 8.12 18.47
CA GLU A 179 0.34 7.08 19.37
C GLU A 179 0.81 5.85 18.59
N GLN A 180 0.08 5.43 17.57
CA GLN A 180 0.45 4.33 16.70
C GLN A 180 1.76 4.62 15.94
N ILE A 181 1.88 5.80 15.33
CA ILE A 181 3.08 6.21 14.59
C ILE A 181 4.27 6.33 15.53
N GLU A 182 4.12 6.99 16.67
CA GLU A 182 5.20 7.13 17.66
C GLU A 182 5.65 5.78 18.22
N GLY A 183 4.72 4.86 18.46
CA GLY A 183 5.05 3.49 18.85
C GLY A 183 6.01 2.85 17.85
N ILE A 184 5.76 2.99 16.55
CA ILE A 184 6.63 2.47 15.49
C ILE A 184 7.98 3.21 15.44
N LEU A 185 7.97 4.54 15.56
CA LEU A 185 9.19 5.34 15.53
C LEU A 185 10.13 5.03 16.69
N ASN A 186 9.57 4.69 17.85
CA ASN A 186 10.32 4.36 19.07
C ASN A 186 10.80 2.90 19.12
N THR A 187 10.31 2.03 18.24
CA THR A 187 10.87 0.67 18.16
C THR A 187 12.29 0.72 17.61
N SER A 188 13.21 0.02 18.25
CA SER A 188 14.57 -0.19 17.73
C SER A 188 14.46 -0.82 16.36
N GLU A 189 15.32 -0.41 15.41
CA GLU A 189 15.40 -1.07 14.12
C GLU A 189 15.79 -2.52 14.34
N VAL A 190 14.85 -3.43 14.19
CA VAL A 190 15.20 -4.85 14.05
C VAL A 190 15.84 -4.95 12.66
N LYS A 191 17.17 -5.05 12.65
CA LYS A 191 17.92 -5.38 11.43
C LYS A 191 17.55 -6.80 11.05
N TYR A 192 16.79 -6.95 9.96
CA TYR A 192 16.51 -8.23 9.31
C TYR A 192 17.60 -8.57 8.30
#